data_e995d4ebb0fdd1dcf2871d4beceee0b3
#
_entry.id   e995d4ebb0fdd1dcf2871d4beceee0b3
#
_cell.length_a   1.000
_cell.length_b   1.000
_cell.length_c   1.000
_cell.angle_alpha   90.00
_cell.angle_beta   90.00
_cell.angle_gamma   90.00
#
_symmetry.space_group_name_H-M   'P 1'
#
loop_
_entity.id
_entity.type
_entity.pdbx_description
1 polymer ?
#
loop_
_entity_poly.entity_id
_entity_poly.type
_entity_poly.pdbx_seq_one_letter_code
_entity_poly.pdbx_strand_id
1 'polypeptide(L)'
;MDFDYLERFAAGDRTVIGEVLTLFREQAALWAPKLADGATGWREVVHTIKGAGRGIGATVLGDVCAEAEAVGESLLPKVRAALAEAVAAIDAYQARE
;
A
#
# COMPACT_ATOMS: atom_id res chain seq x y z
N MET A 1 -3.87 2.90 8.41
CA MET A 1 -2.37 2.76 8.52
C MET A 1 -1.95 2.70 9.97
N ASP A 2 -1.03 1.82 10.27
CA ASP A 2 -0.42 1.74 11.60
C ASP A 2 0.92 2.46 11.59
N PHE A 3 0.90 3.77 11.81
CA PHE A 3 2.12 4.57 11.84
C PHE A 3 2.99 4.27 13.06
N ASP A 4 2.41 3.80 14.16
CA ASP A 4 3.17 3.40 15.32
C ASP A 4 4.08 2.21 15.01
N TYR A 5 3.58 1.26 14.21
CA TYR A 5 4.38 0.15 13.72
C TYR A 5 5.59 0.66 12.94
N LEU A 6 5.36 1.58 12.01
CA LEU A 6 6.43 2.13 11.19
C LEU A 6 7.44 2.89 12.03
N GLU A 7 6.99 3.67 13.00
CA GLU A 7 7.86 4.42 13.90
C GLU A 7 8.73 3.49 14.73
N ARG A 8 8.17 2.39 15.25
CA ARG A 8 8.94 1.38 15.99
C ARG A 8 9.97 0.69 15.08
N PHE A 9 9.56 0.33 13.87
CA PHE A 9 10.43 -0.34 12.90
C PHE A 9 11.65 0.53 12.57
N ALA A 10 11.45 1.82 12.37
CA ALA A 10 12.49 2.78 12.02
C ALA A 10 13.18 3.39 13.26
N ALA A 11 12.87 2.91 14.46
CA ALA A 11 13.42 3.43 15.73
C ALA A 11 13.23 4.96 15.86
N GLY A 12 12.13 5.48 15.36
CA GLY A 12 11.80 6.92 15.41
C GLY A 12 12.59 7.79 14.45
N ASP A 13 13.38 7.20 13.54
CA ASP A 13 14.16 7.97 12.57
C ASP A 13 13.24 8.60 11.54
N ARG A 14 13.00 9.90 11.66
CA ARG A 14 12.08 10.66 10.79
C ARG A 14 12.52 10.69 9.35
N THR A 15 13.81 10.71 9.08
CA THR A 15 14.34 10.69 7.72
C THR A 15 14.02 9.37 7.03
N VAL A 16 14.28 8.26 7.73
CA VAL A 16 13.98 6.92 7.20
C VAL A 16 12.48 6.75 6.97
N ILE A 17 11.65 7.15 7.93
CA ILE A 17 10.19 7.07 7.80
C ILE A 17 9.72 7.85 6.57
N GLY A 18 10.20 9.08 6.39
CA GLY A 18 9.85 9.93 5.26
C GLY A 18 10.25 9.31 3.93
N GLU A 19 11.44 8.74 3.85
CA GLU A 19 11.93 8.09 2.62
C GLU A 19 11.10 6.86 2.27
N VAL A 20 10.79 6.02 3.25
CA VAL A 20 9.98 4.82 3.05
C VAL A 20 8.58 5.17 2.56
N LEU A 21 7.93 6.15 3.19
CA LEU A 21 6.58 6.58 2.83
C LEU A 21 6.55 7.23 1.44
N THR A 22 7.54 8.05 1.12
CA THR A 22 7.65 8.67 -0.19
C THR A 22 7.84 7.62 -1.28
N LEU A 23 8.70 6.64 -1.04
CA LEU A 23 8.92 5.54 -1.97
C LEU A 23 7.64 4.74 -2.19
N PHE A 24 6.91 4.42 -1.13
CA PHE A 24 5.65 3.69 -1.26
C PHE A 24 4.65 4.49 -2.11
N ARG A 25 4.53 5.79 -1.85
CA ARG A 25 3.62 6.66 -2.61
C ARG A 25 3.98 6.71 -4.09
N GLU A 26 5.27 6.79 -4.41
CA GLU A 26 5.74 6.76 -5.79
C GLU A 26 5.42 5.44 -6.46
N GLN A 27 5.65 4.33 -5.78
CA GLN A 27 5.32 3.00 -6.30
C GLN A 27 3.82 2.82 -6.48
N ALA A 28 3.01 3.35 -5.57
CA ALA A 28 1.55 3.28 -5.67
C ALA A 28 1.05 3.93 -6.96
N ALA A 29 1.65 5.02 -7.38
CA ALA A 29 1.30 5.69 -8.64
C ALA A 29 1.59 4.80 -9.85
N LEU A 30 2.60 3.93 -9.76
CA LEU A 30 2.92 2.96 -10.82
C LEU A 30 2.01 1.74 -10.77
N TRP A 31 1.63 1.30 -9.58
CA TRP A 31 0.78 0.12 -9.40
C TRP A 31 -0.68 0.36 -9.79
N ALA A 32 -1.21 1.54 -9.46
CA ALA A 32 -2.64 1.82 -9.63
C ALA A 32 -3.17 1.52 -11.04
N PRO A 33 -2.50 1.96 -12.12
CA PRO A 33 -2.98 1.64 -13.48
C PRO A 33 -2.97 0.16 -13.80
N LYS A 34 -2.13 -0.62 -13.12
CA LYS A 34 -2.00 -2.07 -13.35
C LYS A 34 -3.07 -2.88 -12.62
N LEU A 35 -3.92 -2.22 -11.84
CA LEU A 35 -5.03 -2.84 -11.13
C LEU A 35 -6.36 -2.63 -11.85
N ALA A 36 -6.34 -2.12 -13.09
CA ALA A 36 -7.55 -1.94 -13.88
C ALA A 36 -8.20 -3.29 -14.18
N ASP A 37 -9.52 -3.29 -14.34
CA ASP A 37 -10.27 -4.50 -14.64
C ASP A 37 -9.76 -5.11 -15.96
N GLY A 38 -9.47 -6.40 -15.93
CA GLY A 38 -8.95 -7.11 -17.09
C GLY A 38 -7.46 -6.93 -17.33
N ALA A 39 -6.74 -6.24 -16.45
CA ALA A 39 -5.30 -6.03 -16.61
C ALA A 39 -4.54 -7.35 -16.52
N THR A 40 -3.66 -7.60 -17.48
CA THR A 40 -2.77 -8.76 -17.46
C THR A 40 -1.73 -8.59 -16.35
N GLY A 41 -1.46 -9.68 -15.61
CA GLY A 41 -0.43 -9.64 -14.56
C GLY A 41 -0.87 -9.00 -13.26
N TRP A 42 -2.16 -8.78 -13.06
CA TRP A 42 -2.66 -8.15 -11.84
C TRP A 42 -2.30 -8.93 -10.57
N ARG A 43 -2.19 -10.26 -10.64
CA ARG A 43 -1.84 -11.08 -9.47
C ARG A 43 -0.45 -10.75 -8.92
N GLU A 44 0.52 -10.58 -9.80
CA GLU A 44 1.87 -10.19 -9.39
C GLU A 44 1.88 -8.83 -8.73
N VAL A 45 1.13 -7.89 -9.29
CA VAL A 45 1.04 -6.54 -8.75
C VAL A 45 0.39 -6.56 -7.37
N VAL A 46 -0.71 -7.29 -7.21
CA VAL A 46 -1.41 -7.44 -5.92
C VAL A 46 -0.49 -8.08 -4.89
N HIS A 47 0.26 -9.10 -5.27
CA HIS A 47 1.22 -9.75 -4.37
C HIS A 47 2.32 -8.79 -3.91
N THR A 48 2.85 -7.99 -4.82
CA THR A 48 3.85 -6.96 -4.51
C THR A 48 3.30 -5.91 -3.55
N ILE A 49 2.10 -5.42 -3.82
CA ILE A 49 1.43 -4.44 -2.96
C ILE A 49 1.19 -5.01 -1.57
N LYS A 50 0.80 -6.28 -1.48
CA LYS A 50 0.58 -6.95 -0.20
C LYS A 50 1.84 -6.91 0.68
N GLY A 51 2.98 -7.30 0.11
CA GLY A 51 4.25 -7.28 0.82
C GLY A 51 4.67 -5.89 1.23
N ALA A 52 4.61 -4.95 0.30
CA ALA A 52 4.98 -3.55 0.55
C ALA A 52 4.06 -2.91 1.59
N GLY A 53 2.76 -3.13 1.48
CA GLY A 53 1.78 -2.58 2.42
C GLY A 53 1.99 -3.10 3.84
N ARG A 54 2.18 -4.40 3.98
CA ARG A 54 2.46 -5.00 5.29
C ARG A 54 3.76 -4.48 5.89
N GLY A 55 4.75 -4.23 5.04
CA GLY A 55 6.05 -3.71 5.49
C GLY A 55 6.00 -2.32 6.08
N ILE A 56 5.02 -1.50 5.70
CA ILE A 56 4.87 -0.13 6.22
C ILE A 56 3.70 0.03 7.19
N GLY A 57 3.04 -1.06 7.57
CA GLY A 57 1.92 -1.00 8.51
C GLY A 57 0.57 -0.71 7.86
N ALA A 58 0.44 -0.85 6.54
CA ALA A 58 -0.84 -0.72 5.84
C ALA A 58 -1.59 -2.06 5.90
N THR A 59 -2.05 -2.42 7.10
CA THR A 59 -2.64 -3.72 7.40
C THR A 59 -3.89 -4.01 6.57
N VAL A 60 -4.79 -3.04 6.48
CA VAL A 60 -6.03 -3.19 5.70
C VAL A 60 -5.72 -3.47 4.23
N LEU A 61 -4.77 -2.73 3.66
CA LEU A 61 -4.35 -2.94 2.28
C LEU A 61 -3.79 -4.35 2.08
N GLY A 62 -2.93 -4.80 2.99
CA GLY A 62 -2.37 -6.15 2.93
C GLY A 62 -3.45 -7.22 2.98
N ASP A 63 -4.45 -7.06 3.86
CA ASP A 63 -5.54 -8.01 4.01
C ASP A 63 -6.44 -8.05 2.76
N VAL A 64 -6.74 -6.89 2.17
CA VAL A 64 -7.53 -6.82 0.94
C VAL A 64 -6.77 -7.47 -0.23
N CYS A 65 -5.46 -7.27 -0.31
CA CYS A 65 -4.64 -7.94 -1.31
C CYS A 65 -4.67 -9.46 -1.14
N ALA A 66 -4.58 -9.95 0.10
CA ALA A 66 -4.65 -11.38 0.38
C ALA A 66 -6.00 -11.97 -0.05
N GLU A 67 -7.11 -11.25 0.20
CA GLU A 67 -8.43 -11.66 -0.27
C GLU A 67 -8.48 -11.73 -1.80
N ALA A 68 -7.92 -10.74 -2.50
CA ALA A 68 -7.90 -10.71 -3.96
C ALA A 68 -7.10 -11.88 -4.52
N GLU A 69 -5.99 -12.25 -3.90
CA GLU A 69 -5.21 -13.41 -4.31
C GLU A 69 -6.02 -14.72 -4.17
N ALA A 70 -6.86 -14.80 -3.15
CA ALA A 70 -7.68 -15.99 -2.89
C ALA A 70 -8.94 -16.05 -3.76
N VAL A 71 -9.63 -14.92 -3.95
CA VAL A 71 -10.94 -14.85 -4.63
C VAL A 71 -10.80 -14.60 -6.12
N GLY A 72 -9.96 -13.65 -6.52
CA GLY A 72 -9.73 -13.32 -7.92
C GLY A 72 -9.94 -11.86 -8.26
N GLU A 73 -9.93 -11.56 -9.57
CA GLU A 73 -9.91 -10.18 -10.05
C GLU A 73 -11.17 -9.38 -9.75
N SER A 74 -12.26 -10.02 -9.35
CA SER A 74 -13.48 -9.32 -8.94
C SER A 74 -13.23 -8.38 -7.76
N LEU A 75 -12.16 -8.60 -7.01
CA LEU A 75 -11.77 -7.75 -5.87
C LEU A 75 -10.80 -6.63 -6.23
N LEU A 76 -10.39 -6.49 -7.49
CA LEU A 76 -9.49 -5.39 -7.90
C LEU A 76 -10.03 -4.00 -7.55
N PRO A 77 -11.32 -3.71 -7.70
CA PRO A 77 -11.86 -2.41 -7.25
C PRO A 77 -11.60 -2.16 -5.77
N LYS A 78 -11.70 -3.21 -4.95
CA LYS A 78 -11.46 -3.13 -3.50
C LYS A 78 -9.98 -2.88 -3.20
N VAL A 79 -9.10 -3.52 -3.96
CA VAL A 79 -7.65 -3.29 -3.84
C VAL A 79 -7.30 -1.85 -4.22
N ARG A 80 -7.87 -1.34 -5.33
CA ARG A 80 -7.65 0.04 -5.75
C ARG A 80 -8.08 1.03 -4.67
N ALA A 81 -9.25 0.81 -4.07
CA ALA A 81 -9.76 1.68 -3.01
C ALA A 81 -8.87 1.64 -1.77
N ALA A 82 -8.41 0.45 -1.35
CA ALA A 82 -7.54 0.30 -0.20
C ALA A 82 -6.17 0.95 -0.44
N LEU A 83 -5.64 0.85 -1.66
CA LEU A 83 -4.39 1.51 -2.04
C LEU A 83 -4.54 3.03 -1.97
N ALA A 84 -5.63 3.58 -2.51
CA ALA A 84 -5.90 5.00 -2.47
C ALA A 84 -6.04 5.52 -1.03
N GLU A 85 -6.69 4.76 -0.16
CA GLU A 85 -6.82 5.11 1.26
C GLU A 85 -5.47 5.11 1.96
N ALA A 86 -4.61 4.14 1.67
CA ALA A 86 -3.26 4.10 2.24
C ALA A 86 -2.45 5.32 1.81
N VAL A 87 -2.50 5.69 0.53
CA VAL A 87 -1.81 6.87 0.01
C VAL A 87 -2.34 8.15 0.67
N ALA A 88 -3.66 8.27 0.81
CA ALA A 88 -4.26 9.42 1.47
C ALA A 88 -3.83 9.54 2.94
N ALA A 89 -3.72 8.40 3.65
CA ALA A 89 -3.24 8.39 5.02
C ALA A 89 -1.78 8.83 5.10
N ILE A 90 -0.94 8.38 4.16
CA ILE A 90 0.46 8.80 4.08
C ILE A 90 0.56 10.30 3.82
N ASP A 91 -0.22 10.82 2.87
CA ASP A 91 -0.23 12.25 2.57
C ASP A 91 -0.61 13.07 3.79
N ALA A 92 -1.64 12.64 4.53
CA ALA A 92 -2.07 13.32 5.74
C ALA A 92 -0.98 13.28 6.84
N TYR A 93 -0.31 12.15 6.98
CA TYR A 93 0.78 12.00 7.96
C TYR A 93 1.95 12.91 7.61
N GLN A 94 2.37 12.92 6.34
CA GLN A 94 3.50 13.75 5.88
C GLN A 94 3.18 15.24 5.94
N ALA A 95 1.91 15.63 5.77
CA ALA A 95 1.50 17.02 5.86
C ALA A 95 1.64 17.60 7.28
N ARG A 96 1.70 16.74 8.31
CA ARG A 96 1.87 17.17 9.70
C ARG A 96 3.32 17.49 10.05
N GLU A 97 4.23 17.07 9.24
CA GLU A 97 5.65 17.29 9.45
C GLU A 97 6.08 18.62 8.83
#